data_d6e341f0c31c8eebb55987b763aeffd5
#
_entry.id   d6e341f0c31c8eebb55987b763aeffd5
#
_cell.length_a   1.000
_cell.length_b   1.000
_cell.length_c   1.000
_cell.angle_alpha   90.00
_cell.angle_beta   90.00
_cell.angle_gamma   90.00
#
_symmetry.space_group_name_H-M   'P 1'
#
loop_
_entity.id
_entity.type
_entity.pdbx_description
1 polymer ?
#
loop_
_entity_poly.entity_id
_entity_poly.type
_entity_poly.pdbx_seq_one_letter_code
_entity_poly.pdbx_strand_id
1 'polypeptide(L)'
;VAKTTNTVAFLVQSGRTLSSTALNNRASSWDSTIYPTMTTYYGKDYSDGRGLAPPDVDNNCQVQIVIYDIDGAYNIGGYFAPSLATAREALYVDYADITLSWGKSILAHEMEHLLHNAQDPYENLWIDEGNADVAIYLCFGADSTLVSHLNQWTASSELSVRWWNQRFADYGAGFMFTMYLADHLGGGPAVRQLVQDSATGGLGVENLALSPVSGQSGMLGRTMGEIFANFSIAAVLDSSQGIYGFSNLDLTPTCSSGSFCRVQPADTNSDWAGPWSSTGHTVEGWGIRAFKFTPGSASPAPLTMRLTADVSQFDGVVVSQSTADGLWSVTDLNFQNNVATALVPGFG
;
A
#
# COMPACT_ATOMS: atom_id res chain seq x y z
N VAL A 1 14.81 15.79 27.84
CA VAL A 1 13.65 16.19 27.02
C VAL A 1 14.00 17.47 26.30
N ALA A 2 13.84 17.52 24.99
CA ALA A 2 14.14 18.69 24.16
C ALA A 2 12.88 19.54 23.89
N LYS A 3 11.73 18.92 23.78
CA LYS A 3 10.43 19.57 23.53
C LYS A 3 9.30 18.70 24.04
N THR A 4 8.26 19.31 24.59
CA THR A 4 7.01 18.63 24.96
C THR A 4 5.81 19.42 24.49
N THR A 5 4.71 18.71 24.23
CA THR A 5 3.35 19.22 24.09
C THR A 5 2.42 18.39 24.99
N ASN A 6 1.11 18.49 24.81
CA ASN A 6 0.17 17.66 25.58
C ASN A 6 0.21 16.18 25.14
N THR A 7 0.59 15.90 23.89
CA THR A 7 0.48 14.56 23.27
C THR A 7 1.83 13.93 22.94
N VAL A 8 2.93 14.67 23.01
CA VAL A 8 4.25 14.16 22.62
C VAL A 8 5.39 14.74 23.46
N ALA A 9 6.41 13.91 23.68
CA ALA A 9 7.68 14.30 24.26
C ALA A 9 8.84 13.93 23.32
N PHE A 10 9.58 14.92 22.84
CA PHE A 10 10.80 14.71 22.04
C PHE A 10 12.02 14.60 22.95
N LEU A 11 12.69 13.46 22.89
CA LEU A 11 13.92 13.15 23.62
C LEU A 11 15.06 13.06 22.62
N VAL A 12 16.08 13.88 22.80
CA VAL A 12 17.26 13.91 21.94
C VAL A 12 18.43 13.29 22.66
N GLN A 13 19.22 12.49 21.95
CA GLN A 13 20.44 11.84 22.45
C GLN A 13 21.36 12.84 23.16
N SER A 14 21.94 12.41 24.27
CA SER A 14 22.88 13.23 25.04
C SER A 14 24.05 13.69 24.16
N GLY A 15 24.39 14.96 24.24
CA GLY A 15 25.45 15.57 23.42
C GLY A 15 25.02 15.99 22.00
N ARG A 16 23.78 15.69 21.60
CA ARG A 16 23.17 16.17 20.36
C ARG A 16 22.16 17.28 20.62
N THR A 17 22.02 18.19 19.65
CA THR A 17 21.04 19.29 19.74
C THR A 17 20.33 19.47 18.41
N LEU A 18 19.03 19.56 18.44
CA LEU A 18 18.22 20.00 17.30
C LEU A 18 17.86 21.47 17.43
N SER A 19 17.75 22.17 16.33
CA SER A 19 17.28 23.55 16.35
C SER A 19 15.86 23.64 16.91
N SER A 20 15.56 24.72 17.65
CA SER A 20 14.20 24.96 18.12
C SER A 20 13.19 25.04 16.99
N THR A 21 13.57 25.52 15.81
CA THR A 21 12.73 25.55 14.60
C THR A 21 12.39 24.13 14.16
N ALA A 22 13.35 23.21 14.05
CA ALA A 22 13.10 21.83 13.66
C ALA A 22 12.15 21.16 14.66
N LEU A 23 12.42 21.25 15.95
CA LEU A 23 11.57 20.69 17.01
C LEU A 23 10.15 21.27 16.99
N ASN A 24 10.01 22.58 16.84
CA ASN A 24 8.71 23.22 16.75
C ASN A 24 7.92 22.77 15.52
N ASN A 25 8.57 22.66 14.37
CA ASN A 25 7.91 22.16 13.15
C ASN A 25 7.42 20.72 13.32
N ARG A 26 8.21 19.83 13.94
CA ARG A 26 7.79 18.44 14.19
C ARG A 26 6.67 18.37 15.23
N ALA A 27 6.77 19.11 16.31
CA ALA A 27 5.72 19.19 17.32
C ALA A 27 4.41 19.74 16.72
N SER A 28 4.48 20.77 15.88
CA SER A 28 3.31 21.29 15.19
C SER A 28 2.69 20.27 14.22
N SER A 29 3.49 19.59 13.40
CA SER A 29 2.98 18.51 12.52
C SER A 29 2.35 17.38 13.32
N TRP A 30 2.95 17.03 14.45
CA TRP A 30 2.42 16.01 15.34
C TRP A 30 1.04 16.40 15.91
N ASP A 31 0.95 17.51 16.58
CA ASP A 31 -0.28 17.92 17.28
C ASP A 31 -1.42 18.30 16.33
N SER A 32 -1.09 18.92 15.16
CA SER A 32 -2.12 19.41 14.24
C SER A 32 -2.55 18.39 13.18
N THR A 33 -1.72 17.39 12.91
CA THR A 33 -1.97 16.46 11.78
C THR A 33 -1.80 15.01 12.20
N ILE A 34 -0.60 14.61 12.65
CA ILE A 34 -0.30 13.18 12.86
C ILE A 34 -1.18 12.61 13.98
N TYR A 35 -1.10 13.16 15.18
CA TYR A 35 -1.84 12.64 16.32
C TYR A 35 -3.36 12.56 16.09
N PRO A 36 -4.06 13.63 15.64
CA PRO A 36 -5.50 13.56 15.41
C PRO A 36 -5.88 12.63 14.27
N THR A 37 -5.10 12.58 13.18
CA THR A 37 -5.36 11.65 12.06
C THR A 37 -5.18 10.22 12.50
N MET A 38 -4.04 9.91 13.13
CA MET A 38 -3.70 8.56 13.56
C MET A 38 -4.67 8.03 14.61
N THR A 39 -5.05 8.83 15.58
CA THR A 39 -6.07 8.41 16.56
C THR A 39 -7.43 8.18 15.91
N THR A 40 -7.78 8.97 14.91
CA THR A 40 -9.05 8.82 14.17
C THR A 40 -9.10 7.52 13.36
N TYR A 41 -8.04 7.16 12.67
CA TYR A 41 -8.04 6.01 11.74
C TYR A 41 -7.52 4.72 12.37
N TYR A 42 -6.59 4.78 13.32
CA TYR A 42 -5.90 3.63 13.90
C TYR A 42 -6.04 3.51 15.42
N GLY A 43 -6.56 4.54 16.08
CA GLY A 43 -6.71 4.54 17.53
C GLY A 43 -7.61 3.43 18.04
N LYS A 44 -7.22 2.83 19.17
CA LYS A 44 -8.05 1.90 19.92
C LYS A 44 -9.19 2.67 20.61
N ASP A 45 -10.38 2.10 20.63
CA ASP A 45 -11.51 2.63 21.36
C ASP A 45 -11.45 2.15 22.83
N TYR A 46 -11.27 3.11 23.73
CA TYR A 46 -11.18 2.84 25.16
C TYR A 46 -12.51 3.18 25.86
N SER A 47 -13.08 2.18 26.53
CA SER A 47 -14.35 2.30 27.27
C SER A 47 -14.26 3.15 28.56
N ASP A 48 -13.07 3.61 28.92
CA ASP A 48 -12.82 4.44 30.11
C ASP A 48 -13.10 5.95 29.89
N GLY A 49 -13.60 6.32 28.72
CA GLY A 49 -13.97 7.69 28.37
C GLY A 49 -12.90 8.46 27.58
N ARG A 50 -11.73 7.85 27.30
CA ARG A 50 -10.71 8.45 26.43
C ARG A 50 -11.13 8.47 24.97
N GLY A 51 -12.04 7.56 24.57
CA GLY A 51 -12.42 7.37 23.18
C GLY A 51 -11.30 6.76 22.37
N LEU A 52 -11.17 7.17 21.12
CA LEU A 52 -10.08 6.73 20.24
C LEU A 52 -8.76 7.37 20.67
N ALA A 53 -7.80 6.57 21.09
CA ALA A 53 -6.52 7.04 21.60
C ALA A 53 -5.39 6.02 21.34
N PRO A 54 -4.12 6.45 21.46
CA PRO A 54 -3.00 5.54 21.63
C PRO A 54 -3.11 4.76 22.94
N PRO A 55 -2.36 3.67 23.10
CA PRO A 55 -2.14 3.09 24.41
C PRO A 55 -1.56 4.15 25.36
N ASP A 56 -1.70 3.93 26.67
CA ASP A 56 -1.15 4.80 27.73
C ASP A 56 -0.63 3.87 28.83
N VAL A 57 0.54 3.27 28.57
CA VAL A 57 1.11 2.20 29.39
C VAL A 57 1.81 2.77 30.61
N ASP A 58 2.41 3.95 30.48
CA ASP A 58 3.15 4.62 31.55
C ASP A 58 2.37 5.72 32.27
N ASN A 59 1.08 5.90 31.94
CA ASN A 59 0.15 6.89 32.51
C ASN A 59 0.63 8.35 32.36
N ASN A 60 1.28 8.69 31.25
CA ASN A 60 1.69 10.07 31.00
C ASN A 60 1.03 10.73 29.78
N CYS A 61 0.16 10.02 29.07
CA CYS A 61 -0.60 10.49 27.91
C CYS A 61 0.25 11.04 26.74
N GLN A 62 1.57 10.87 26.74
CA GLN A 62 2.47 11.40 25.72
C GLN A 62 3.21 10.28 25.02
N VAL A 63 3.13 10.26 23.71
CA VAL A 63 4.04 9.41 22.90
C VAL A 63 5.45 9.99 22.98
N GLN A 64 6.43 9.16 23.27
CA GLN A 64 7.83 9.55 23.35
C GLN A 64 8.53 9.36 22.01
N ILE A 65 9.07 10.42 21.45
CA ILE A 65 9.89 10.35 20.22
C ILE A 65 11.35 10.44 20.63
N VAL A 66 12.05 9.31 20.54
CA VAL A 66 13.45 9.16 20.91
C VAL A 66 14.32 9.38 19.67
N ILE A 67 15.06 10.47 19.65
CA ILE A 67 15.87 10.90 18.51
C ILE A 67 17.33 10.68 18.82
N TYR A 68 18.00 9.82 18.05
CA TYR A 68 19.41 9.50 18.23
C TYR A 68 20.04 9.08 16.90
N ASP A 69 21.38 8.97 16.83
CA ASP A 69 22.06 8.45 15.66
C ASP A 69 21.82 6.95 15.54
N ILE A 70 20.98 6.53 14.60
CA ILE A 70 20.75 5.12 14.28
C ILE A 70 21.88 4.64 13.36
N ASP A 71 21.90 5.13 12.12
CA ASP A 71 22.88 4.76 11.11
C ASP A 71 23.13 5.87 10.07
N GLY A 72 22.64 7.08 10.35
CA GLY A 72 22.75 8.26 9.52
C GLY A 72 21.67 8.39 8.46
N ALA A 73 21.63 9.54 7.80
CA ALA A 73 20.58 9.89 6.85
C ALA A 73 20.45 8.90 5.68
N TYR A 74 19.20 8.69 5.25
CA TYR A 74 18.83 7.87 4.08
C TYR A 74 18.97 6.35 4.24
N ASN A 75 19.13 5.85 5.45
CA ASN A 75 19.14 4.43 5.78
C ASN A 75 17.87 4.08 6.59
N ILE A 76 18.03 3.75 7.88
CA ILE A 76 16.89 3.52 8.76
C ILE A 76 16.41 4.86 9.31
N GLY A 77 15.32 5.41 8.77
CA GLY A 77 14.78 6.71 9.19
C GLY A 77 14.15 6.67 10.57
N GLY A 78 13.56 5.54 10.94
CA GLY A 78 12.94 5.30 12.24
C GLY A 78 12.54 3.85 12.42
N TYR A 79 12.05 3.53 13.60
CA TYR A 79 11.42 2.24 13.89
C TYR A 79 10.56 2.31 15.16
N PHE A 80 9.53 1.50 15.20
CA PHE A 80 8.82 1.13 16.42
C PHE A 80 9.43 -0.16 17.00
N ALA A 81 9.52 -0.27 18.33
CA ALA A 81 10.09 -1.44 19.00
C ALA A 81 9.05 -2.14 19.87
N PRO A 82 8.36 -3.19 19.36
CA PRO A 82 7.32 -3.91 20.12
C PRO A 82 7.78 -4.42 21.48
N SER A 83 9.03 -4.86 21.61
CA SER A 83 9.59 -5.36 22.86
C SER A 83 9.68 -4.31 23.99
N LEU A 84 9.68 -3.03 23.63
CA LEU A 84 9.73 -1.90 24.58
C LEU A 84 8.35 -1.27 24.79
N ALA A 85 7.35 -1.61 23.99
CA ALA A 85 6.00 -1.04 24.05
C ALA A 85 5.22 -1.41 25.32
N THR A 86 5.68 -2.41 26.08
CA THR A 86 5.10 -2.76 27.38
C THR A 86 5.49 -1.80 28.51
N ALA A 87 6.46 -0.94 28.28
CA ALA A 87 6.98 -0.01 29.29
C ALA A 87 6.64 1.46 28.99
N ARG A 88 6.44 1.80 27.73
CA ARG A 88 6.13 3.16 27.27
C ARG A 88 5.70 3.18 25.80
N GLU A 89 5.00 4.24 25.42
CA GLU A 89 4.68 4.55 24.02
C GLU A 89 5.86 5.31 23.40
N ALA A 90 6.76 4.62 22.73
CA ALA A 90 7.97 5.22 22.18
C ALA A 90 8.19 4.87 20.71
N LEU A 91 8.52 5.90 19.91
CA LEU A 91 9.00 5.81 18.54
C LEU A 91 10.47 6.20 18.51
N TYR A 92 11.25 5.53 17.71
CA TYR A 92 12.68 5.76 17.55
C TYR A 92 12.96 6.35 16.18
N VAL A 93 13.68 7.46 16.11
CA VAL A 93 13.88 8.19 14.84
C VAL A 93 15.34 8.60 14.70
N ASP A 94 15.88 8.45 13.49
CA ASP A 94 17.25 8.86 13.20
C ASP A 94 17.41 10.38 13.33
N TYR A 95 18.53 10.77 13.96
CA TYR A 95 18.86 12.16 14.24
C TYR A 95 19.02 13.01 12.98
N ALA A 96 19.55 12.45 11.91
CA ALA A 96 19.73 13.16 10.66
C ALA A 96 18.38 13.28 9.91
N ASP A 97 17.62 12.19 9.82
CA ASP A 97 16.39 12.14 9.03
C ASP A 97 15.25 12.95 9.63
N ILE A 98 15.14 13.06 10.95
CA ILE A 98 14.09 13.86 11.60
C ILE A 98 14.09 15.32 11.15
N THR A 99 15.22 15.86 10.71
CA THR A 99 15.35 17.25 10.27
C THR A 99 14.98 17.47 8.79
N LEU A 100 14.94 16.40 8.00
CA LEU A 100 14.68 16.43 6.57
C LEU A 100 13.15 16.54 6.28
N SER A 101 12.78 16.85 5.04
CA SER A 101 11.38 17.04 4.66
C SER A 101 10.48 15.85 5.00
N TRP A 102 11.00 14.64 4.88
CA TRP A 102 10.30 13.39 5.17
C TRP A 102 10.28 12.98 6.65
N GLY A 103 11.00 13.66 7.54
CA GLY A 103 10.99 13.34 8.97
C GLY A 103 9.60 13.36 9.62
N LYS A 104 8.64 14.12 9.07
CA LYS A 104 7.23 14.08 9.50
C LYS A 104 6.54 12.78 9.06
N SER A 105 6.92 12.26 7.89
CA SER A 105 6.35 11.03 7.32
C SER A 105 6.83 9.82 8.12
N ILE A 106 8.10 9.79 8.56
CA ILE A 106 8.60 8.79 9.51
C ILE A 106 7.74 8.78 10.78
N LEU A 107 7.43 9.94 11.35
CA LEU A 107 6.61 10.01 12.57
C LEU A 107 5.21 9.44 12.38
N ALA A 108 4.59 9.64 11.22
CA ALA A 108 3.27 9.08 10.91
C ALA A 108 3.35 7.55 10.73
N HIS A 109 4.36 7.08 10.02
CA HIS A 109 4.64 5.66 9.79
C HIS A 109 4.85 4.92 11.11
N GLU A 110 5.78 5.38 11.94
CA GLU A 110 6.08 4.72 13.22
C GLU A 110 4.92 4.82 14.22
N MET A 111 4.10 5.88 14.15
CA MET A 111 2.90 6.00 14.98
C MET A 111 1.86 4.94 14.60
N GLU A 112 1.76 4.57 13.34
CA GLU A 112 0.89 3.49 12.89
C GLU A 112 1.28 2.16 13.54
N HIS A 113 2.55 1.79 13.47
CA HIS A 113 3.04 0.57 14.10
C HIS A 113 2.76 0.51 15.61
N LEU A 114 2.89 1.65 16.31
CA LEU A 114 2.53 1.73 17.73
C LEU A 114 1.05 1.41 17.95
N LEU A 115 0.17 1.98 17.13
CA LEU A 115 -1.28 1.81 17.26
C LEU A 115 -1.74 0.43 16.81
N HIS A 116 -1.14 -0.10 15.74
CA HIS A 116 -1.39 -1.43 15.21
C HIS A 116 -0.98 -2.50 16.22
N ASN A 117 0.26 -2.46 16.70
CA ASN A 117 0.77 -3.40 17.70
C ASN A 117 -0.07 -3.44 18.99
N ALA A 118 -0.68 -2.32 19.38
CA ALA A 118 -1.56 -2.28 20.54
C ALA A 118 -2.89 -3.04 20.35
N GLN A 119 -3.24 -3.43 19.15
CA GLN A 119 -4.49 -4.07 18.76
C GLN A 119 -4.27 -5.44 18.14
N ASP A 120 -3.34 -5.54 17.16
CA ASP A 120 -2.88 -6.80 16.58
C ASP A 120 -1.33 -6.84 16.49
N PRO A 121 -0.64 -7.40 17.49
CA PRO A 121 0.81 -7.46 17.53
C PRO A 121 1.42 -8.55 16.64
N TYR A 122 0.61 -9.33 15.92
CA TYR A 122 1.07 -10.49 15.16
C TYR A 122 0.77 -10.39 13.67
N GLU A 123 0.36 -9.22 13.19
CA GLU A 123 0.06 -9.03 11.78
C GLU A 123 1.27 -9.30 10.87
N ASN A 124 1.00 -9.71 9.64
CA ASN A 124 2.02 -9.93 8.62
C ASN A 124 2.63 -8.59 8.17
N LEU A 125 3.95 -8.54 8.06
CA LEU A 125 4.68 -7.30 7.76
C LEU A 125 4.20 -6.59 6.48
N TRP A 126 3.73 -7.29 5.46
CA TRP A 126 3.25 -6.66 4.24
C TRP A 126 1.95 -5.86 4.43
N ILE A 127 1.14 -6.22 5.43
CA ILE A 127 -0.06 -5.45 5.84
C ILE A 127 0.33 -4.36 6.83
N ASP A 128 1.13 -4.67 7.83
CA ASP A 128 1.60 -3.73 8.85
C ASP A 128 2.30 -2.53 8.19
N GLU A 129 3.28 -2.77 7.34
CA GLU A 129 4.00 -1.74 6.60
C GLU A 129 3.14 -1.03 5.54
N GLY A 130 2.20 -1.76 4.92
CA GLY A 130 1.23 -1.17 4.00
C GLY A 130 0.32 -0.18 4.69
N ASN A 131 -0.16 -0.47 5.90
CA ASN A 131 -0.93 0.45 6.74
C ASN A 131 -0.08 1.65 7.19
N ALA A 132 1.18 1.43 7.54
CA ALA A 132 2.10 2.49 7.96
C ALA A 132 2.35 3.50 6.82
N ASP A 133 2.48 3.05 5.57
CA ASP A 133 2.55 3.94 4.41
C ASP A 133 1.19 4.62 4.12
N VAL A 134 0.05 3.94 4.30
CA VAL A 134 -1.28 4.57 4.25
C VAL A 134 -1.41 5.67 5.31
N ALA A 135 -0.83 5.50 6.49
CA ALA A 135 -0.81 6.53 7.52
C ALA A 135 -0.09 7.80 7.06
N ILE A 136 1.02 7.68 6.32
CA ILE A 136 1.68 8.84 5.70
C ILE A 136 0.70 9.53 4.74
N TYR A 137 0.01 8.77 3.89
CA TYR A 137 -0.95 9.31 2.91
C TYR A 137 -2.12 10.03 3.59
N LEU A 138 -2.69 9.46 4.62
CA LEU A 138 -3.79 10.06 5.38
C LEU A 138 -3.37 11.38 6.07
N CYS A 139 -2.11 11.48 6.48
CA CYS A 139 -1.57 12.69 7.10
C CYS A 139 -1.16 13.78 6.10
N PHE A 140 -0.59 13.40 4.96
CA PHE A 140 0.16 14.33 4.11
C PHE A 140 -0.14 14.22 2.62
N GLY A 141 -1.00 13.30 2.20
CA GLY A 141 -1.30 13.04 0.79
C GLY A 141 -0.12 12.42 0.05
N ALA A 142 0.05 12.79 -1.22
CA ALA A 142 1.14 12.29 -2.05
C ALA A 142 2.50 12.87 -1.58
N ASP A 143 3.10 12.19 -0.62
CA ASP A 143 4.44 12.50 -0.10
C ASP A 143 5.52 11.89 -1.00
N SER A 144 6.71 12.52 -1.02
CA SER A 144 7.83 12.05 -1.85
C SER A 144 8.31 10.64 -1.50
N THR A 145 8.19 10.24 -0.24
CA THR A 145 8.51 8.89 0.23
C THR A 145 7.57 7.88 -0.40
N LEU A 146 6.26 8.11 -0.30
CA LEU A 146 5.23 7.25 -0.89
C LEU A 146 5.33 7.16 -2.41
N VAL A 147 5.59 8.29 -3.07
CA VAL A 147 5.79 8.31 -4.53
C VAL A 147 7.00 7.44 -4.91
N SER A 148 8.08 7.49 -4.13
CA SER A 148 9.25 6.64 -4.35
C SER A 148 8.92 5.16 -4.15
N HIS A 149 8.24 4.81 -3.06
CA HIS A 149 7.87 3.43 -2.73
C HIS A 149 6.97 2.85 -3.83
N LEU A 150 5.86 3.52 -4.13
CA LEU A 150 4.90 3.03 -5.12
C LEU A 150 5.53 2.88 -6.51
N ASN A 151 6.25 3.90 -6.98
CA ASN A 151 6.82 3.88 -8.33
C ASN A 151 7.92 2.82 -8.49
N GLN A 152 8.62 2.46 -7.42
CA GLN A 152 9.56 1.33 -7.47
C GLN A 152 8.83 0.00 -7.61
N TRP A 153 7.71 -0.19 -6.90
CA TRP A 153 6.92 -1.41 -7.09
C TRP A 153 6.25 -1.47 -8.45
N THR A 154 5.59 -0.40 -8.92
CA THR A 154 4.91 -0.42 -10.23
C THR A 154 5.85 -0.63 -11.41
N ALA A 155 7.13 -0.30 -11.25
CA ALA A 155 8.19 -0.61 -12.22
C ALA A 155 8.69 -2.06 -12.13
N SER A 156 8.39 -2.78 -11.05
CA SER A 156 8.80 -4.16 -10.75
C SER A 156 7.64 -4.95 -10.16
N SER A 157 6.46 -4.83 -10.75
CA SER A 157 5.22 -5.39 -10.23
C SER A 157 5.17 -6.92 -10.23
N GLU A 158 6.11 -7.59 -10.87
CA GLU A 158 6.34 -9.04 -10.76
C GLU A 158 6.81 -9.47 -9.37
N LEU A 159 7.23 -8.54 -8.51
CA LEU A 159 7.54 -8.80 -7.12
C LEU A 159 6.26 -9.02 -6.32
N SER A 160 6.32 -9.96 -5.38
CA SER A 160 5.18 -10.33 -4.55
C SER A 160 4.68 -9.18 -3.68
N VAL A 161 3.38 -8.95 -3.65
CA VAL A 161 2.75 -8.05 -2.67
C VAL A 161 2.85 -8.58 -1.24
N ARG A 162 2.93 -9.90 -1.07
CA ARG A 162 2.89 -10.57 0.25
C ARG A 162 4.26 -10.95 0.81
N TRP A 163 5.32 -10.83 0.03
CA TRP A 163 6.66 -11.20 0.46
C TRP A 163 7.46 -9.96 0.86
N TRP A 164 7.79 -9.87 2.12
CA TRP A 164 8.52 -8.76 2.70
C TRP A 164 10.03 -9.01 2.72
N ASN A 165 10.78 -8.22 1.95
CA ASN A 165 12.24 -8.25 1.85
C ASN A 165 12.90 -6.90 2.18
N GLN A 166 12.17 -5.98 2.79
CA GLN A 166 12.64 -4.63 3.17
C GLN A 166 13.10 -3.77 1.98
N ARG A 167 12.55 -4.02 0.78
CA ARG A 167 12.79 -3.18 -0.40
C ARG A 167 11.77 -2.04 -0.40
N PHE A 168 12.12 -0.88 -0.92
CA PHE A 168 11.12 0.19 -1.12
C PHE A 168 9.92 -0.25 -1.98
N ALA A 169 10.15 -1.16 -2.92
CA ALA A 169 9.06 -1.77 -3.68
C ALA A 169 8.08 -2.56 -2.81
N ASP A 170 8.53 -3.20 -1.72
CA ASP A 170 7.65 -3.96 -0.83
C ASP A 170 6.70 -3.02 -0.07
N TYR A 171 7.20 -1.85 0.38
CA TYR A 171 6.36 -0.78 0.94
C TYR A 171 5.31 -0.30 -0.08
N GLY A 172 5.74 -0.01 -1.30
CA GLY A 172 4.85 0.44 -2.38
C GLY A 172 3.76 -0.56 -2.73
N ALA A 173 4.09 -1.86 -2.71
CA ALA A 173 3.14 -2.95 -2.92
C ALA A 173 2.06 -2.98 -1.82
N GLY A 174 2.49 -2.99 -0.56
CA GLY A 174 1.60 -2.96 0.61
C GLY A 174 0.73 -1.70 0.63
N PHE A 175 1.33 -0.54 0.39
CA PHE A 175 0.62 0.74 0.31
C PHE A 175 -0.50 0.71 -0.75
N MET A 176 -0.18 0.35 -1.99
CA MET A 176 -1.18 0.36 -3.06
C MET A 176 -2.30 -0.64 -2.81
N PHE A 177 -1.97 -1.83 -2.29
CA PHE A 177 -2.96 -2.84 -1.97
C PHE A 177 -3.89 -2.38 -0.83
N THR A 178 -3.34 -1.82 0.24
CA THR A 178 -4.13 -1.31 1.37
C THR A 178 -5.00 -0.12 0.96
N MET A 179 -4.49 0.78 0.11
CA MET A 179 -5.29 1.86 -0.47
C MET A 179 -6.44 1.33 -1.32
N TYR A 180 -6.23 0.26 -2.10
CA TYR A 180 -7.29 -0.39 -2.86
C TYR A 180 -8.40 -0.93 -1.95
N LEU A 181 -8.04 -1.59 -0.86
CA LEU A 181 -9.02 -2.05 0.14
C LEU A 181 -9.78 -0.87 0.75
N ALA A 182 -9.07 0.19 1.15
CA ALA A 182 -9.66 1.38 1.74
C ALA A 182 -10.65 2.04 0.76
N ASP A 183 -10.27 2.23 -0.48
CA ASP A 183 -11.12 2.88 -1.51
C ASP A 183 -12.46 2.17 -1.72
N HIS A 184 -12.44 0.85 -1.69
CA HIS A 184 -13.60 0.05 -2.05
C HIS A 184 -14.38 -0.49 -0.85
N LEU A 185 -13.80 -0.52 0.36
CA LEU A 185 -14.42 -1.13 1.52
C LEU A 185 -14.82 -0.13 2.62
N GLY A 186 -14.80 1.18 2.33
CA GLY A 186 -15.35 2.20 3.21
C GLY A 186 -14.34 3.14 3.86
N GLY A 187 -13.14 3.27 3.29
CA GLY A 187 -12.14 4.28 3.71
C GLY A 187 -11.57 4.01 5.09
N GLY A 188 -11.60 5.02 5.96
CA GLY A 188 -11.05 4.94 7.31
C GLY A 188 -11.60 3.80 8.18
N PRO A 189 -12.92 3.52 8.19
CA PRO A 189 -13.45 2.35 8.87
C PRO A 189 -12.87 1.01 8.40
N ALA A 190 -12.57 0.87 7.11
CA ALA A 190 -11.94 -0.34 6.57
C ALA A 190 -10.49 -0.49 7.07
N VAL A 191 -9.70 0.58 7.02
CA VAL A 191 -8.33 0.60 7.55
C VAL A 191 -8.33 0.23 9.05
N ARG A 192 -9.23 0.84 9.83
CA ARG A 192 -9.35 0.53 11.25
C ARG A 192 -9.70 -0.93 11.50
N GLN A 193 -10.65 -1.48 10.74
CA GLN A 193 -11.05 -2.87 10.90
C GLN A 193 -9.90 -3.82 10.59
N LEU A 194 -9.09 -3.52 9.58
CA LEU A 194 -7.92 -4.33 9.24
C LEU A 194 -6.90 -4.36 10.39
N VAL A 195 -6.67 -3.22 11.05
CA VAL A 195 -5.79 -3.11 12.22
C VAL A 195 -6.37 -3.78 13.49
N GLN A 196 -7.69 -3.89 13.58
CA GLN A 196 -8.37 -4.49 14.74
C GLN A 196 -8.63 -5.99 14.61
N ASP A 197 -8.50 -6.55 13.40
CA ASP A 197 -8.75 -7.97 13.16
C ASP A 197 -7.54 -8.79 13.62
N SER A 198 -7.75 -9.73 14.52
CA SER A 198 -6.70 -10.63 15.00
C SER A 198 -6.31 -11.73 14.00
N ALA A 199 -6.98 -11.79 12.85
CA ALA A 199 -6.65 -12.72 11.79
C ALA A 199 -5.60 -12.10 10.87
N THR A 200 -4.44 -12.73 10.76
CA THR A 200 -3.26 -12.17 10.09
C THR A 200 -3.27 -12.35 8.57
N GLY A 201 -2.71 -11.42 7.85
CA GLY A 201 -2.43 -11.50 6.42
C GLY A 201 -3.69 -11.63 5.56
N GLY A 202 -3.68 -12.59 4.62
CA GLY A 202 -4.79 -12.77 3.69
C GLY A 202 -6.13 -13.07 4.36
N LEU A 203 -6.14 -13.69 5.53
CA LEU A 203 -7.38 -13.98 6.26
C LEU A 203 -8.00 -12.69 6.83
N GLY A 204 -7.21 -11.76 7.36
CA GLY A 204 -7.68 -10.44 7.79
C GLY A 204 -8.30 -9.66 6.62
N VAL A 205 -7.67 -9.73 5.44
CA VAL A 205 -8.20 -9.14 4.20
C VAL A 205 -9.55 -9.77 3.80
N GLU A 206 -9.68 -11.09 3.86
CA GLU A 206 -10.94 -11.81 3.57
C GLU A 206 -12.05 -11.41 4.56
N ASN A 207 -11.73 -11.33 5.84
CA ASN A 207 -12.66 -10.89 6.88
C ASN A 207 -13.13 -9.45 6.61
N LEU A 208 -12.22 -8.55 6.28
CA LEU A 208 -12.56 -7.18 5.92
C LEU A 208 -13.48 -7.12 4.69
N ALA A 209 -13.16 -7.86 3.62
CA ALA A 209 -13.93 -7.87 2.37
C ALA A 209 -15.34 -8.43 2.57
N LEU A 210 -15.53 -9.31 3.55
CA LEU A 210 -16.83 -9.91 3.89
C LEU A 210 -17.57 -9.13 5.00
N SER A 211 -16.95 -8.11 5.58
CA SER A 211 -17.52 -7.37 6.69
C SER A 211 -18.77 -6.61 6.29
N PRO A 212 -19.86 -6.67 7.09
CA PRO A 212 -21.04 -5.87 6.88
C PRO A 212 -20.84 -4.37 7.14
N VAL A 213 -19.77 -4.00 7.86
CA VAL A 213 -19.48 -2.61 8.22
C VAL A 213 -19.14 -1.78 6.98
N SER A 214 -18.54 -2.39 5.97
CA SER A 214 -18.21 -1.70 4.72
C SER A 214 -19.43 -1.32 3.87
N GLY A 215 -20.57 -1.96 4.08
CA GLY A 215 -21.73 -1.87 3.18
C GLY A 215 -21.48 -2.44 1.78
N GLN A 216 -20.29 -2.97 1.54
CA GLN A 216 -19.77 -3.45 0.26
C GLN A 216 -19.34 -4.94 0.33
N SER A 217 -19.92 -5.68 1.27
CA SER A 217 -19.55 -7.07 1.56
C SER A 217 -19.48 -7.92 0.29
N GLY A 218 -18.31 -8.52 0.04
CA GLY A 218 -18.04 -9.40 -1.09
C GLY A 218 -17.89 -8.70 -2.44
N MET A 219 -17.87 -7.37 -2.51
CA MET A 219 -17.73 -6.63 -3.77
C MET A 219 -16.36 -6.88 -4.42
N LEU A 220 -15.30 -6.94 -3.64
CA LEU A 220 -13.94 -7.20 -4.13
C LEU A 220 -13.62 -8.68 -4.32
N GLY A 221 -14.52 -9.59 -3.98
CA GLY A 221 -14.30 -11.03 -3.89
C GLY A 221 -14.48 -11.54 -2.46
N ARG A 222 -14.38 -12.85 -2.30
CA ARG A 222 -14.56 -13.55 -1.02
C ARG A 222 -13.30 -14.19 -0.51
N THR A 223 -12.35 -14.41 -1.40
CA THR A 223 -11.05 -14.99 -1.11
C THR A 223 -9.95 -14.01 -1.44
N MET A 224 -8.81 -14.16 -0.79
CA MET A 224 -7.63 -13.33 -1.10
C MET A 224 -7.24 -13.42 -2.58
N GLY A 225 -7.42 -14.58 -3.22
CA GLY A 225 -7.16 -14.76 -4.65
C GLY A 225 -8.07 -13.90 -5.52
N GLU A 226 -9.39 -13.89 -5.26
CA GLU A 226 -10.34 -13.03 -5.99
C GLU A 226 -10.06 -11.54 -5.78
N ILE A 227 -9.78 -11.15 -4.53
CA ILE A 227 -9.46 -9.76 -4.19
C ILE A 227 -8.18 -9.31 -4.89
N PHE A 228 -7.15 -10.16 -4.88
CA PHE A 228 -5.89 -9.86 -5.55
C PHE A 228 -6.02 -9.81 -7.08
N ALA A 229 -6.84 -10.67 -7.68
CA ALA A 229 -7.11 -10.62 -9.12
C ALA A 229 -7.76 -9.27 -9.51
N ASN A 230 -8.75 -8.82 -8.76
CA ASN A 230 -9.40 -7.52 -8.98
C ASN A 230 -8.46 -6.34 -8.73
N PHE A 231 -7.66 -6.39 -7.66
CA PHE A 231 -6.59 -5.42 -7.41
C PHE A 231 -5.59 -5.36 -8.57
N SER A 232 -5.17 -6.51 -9.10
CA SER A 232 -4.20 -6.58 -10.19
C SER A 232 -4.71 -5.86 -11.45
N ILE A 233 -5.99 -6.00 -11.75
CA ILE A 233 -6.63 -5.27 -12.85
C ILE A 233 -6.65 -3.76 -12.54
N ALA A 234 -7.06 -3.38 -11.33
CA ALA A 234 -7.10 -1.99 -10.90
C ALA A 234 -5.71 -1.32 -10.99
N ALA A 235 -4.67 -2.00 -10.52
CA ALA A 235 -3.29 -1.51 -10.54
C ALA A 235 -2.75 -1.24 -11.95
N VAL A 236 -3.24 -1.96 -12.96
CA VAL A 236 -2.84 -1.79 -14.37
C VAL A 236 -3.71 -0.76 -15.08
N LEU A 237 -5.03 -0.76 -14.85
CA LEU A 237 -5.96 0.05 -15.61
C LEU A 237 -6.21 1.42 -15.02
N ASP A 238 -6.36 1.47 -13.70
CA ASP A 238 -6.87 2.65 -12.99
C ASP A 238 -8.13 3.21 -13.65
N SER A 239 -9.14 2.36 -13.76
CA SER A 239 -10.41 2.71 -14.38
C SER A 239 -11.25 3.57 -13.45
N SER A 240 -11.88 4.61 -13.97
CA SER A 240 -12.85 5.41 -13.22
C SER A 240 -14.18 4.66 -12.96
N GLN A 241 -14.31 3.42 -13.41
CA GLN A 241 -15.55 2.64 -13.33
C GLN A 241 -15.36 1.37 -12.49
N GLY A 242 -16.28 1.16 -11.55
CA GLY A 242 -16.35 -0.06 -10.74
C GLY A 242 -15.13 -0.26 -9.83
N ILE A 243 -14.70 -1.53 -9.70
CA ILE A 243 -13.63 -1.93 -8.78
C ILE A 243 -12.24 -1.96 -9.42
N TYR A 244 -12.10 -1.55 -10.68
CA TYR A 244 -10.86 -1.69 -11.45
C TYR A 244 -10.03 -0.40 -11.50
N GLY A 245 -10.08 0.42 -10.46
CA GLY A 245 -9.30 1.63 -10.32
C GLY A 245 -9.29 2.15 -8.89
N PHE A 246 -8.77 3.37 -8.72
CA PHE A 246 -8.62 4.04 -7.44
C PHE A 246 -9.40 5.37 -7.45
N SER A 247 -10.03 5.68 -6.32
CA SER A 247 -10.74 6.93 -6.12
C SER A 247 -9.90 7.99 -5.40
N ASN A 248 -8.98 7.53 -4.56
CA ASN A 248 -8.14 8.38 -3.70
C ASN A 248 -6.66 8.39 -4.10
N LEU A 249 -6.25 7.61 -5.10
CA LEU A 249 -4.92 7.72 -5.71
C LEU A 249 -5.06 8.27 -7.14
N ASP A 250 -4.35 9.35 -7.43
CA ASP A 250 -4.23 9.87 -8.80
C ASP A 250 -3.03 9.18 -9.47
N LEU A 251 -3.32 8.15 -10.26
CA LEU A 251 -2.30 7.32 -10.92
C LEU A 251 -2.06 7.75 -12.36
N THR A 252 -0.86 8.22 -12.65
CA THR A 252 -0.47 8.57 -14.02
C THR A 252 -0.17 7.33 -14.86
N PRO A 253 -0.41 7.37 -16.19
CA PRO A 253 -0.10 6.25 -17.08
C PRO A 253 1.39 5.89 -17.16
N THR A 254 2.27 6.82 -16.84
CA THR A 254 3.73 6.67 -16.88
C THR A 254 4.35 7.23 -15.63
N CYS A 255 5.35 6.55 -15.07
CA CYS A 255 6.01 7.02 -13.87
C CYS A 255 6.83 8.29 -14.13
N SER A 256 6.66 9.27 -13.26
CA SER A 256 7.43 10.50 -13.22
C SER A 256 7.76 10.89 -11.78
N SER A 257 8.77 11.71 -11.59
CA SER A 257 9.08 12.22 -10.25
C SER A 257 7.94 13.10 -9.75
N GLY A 258 7.45 12.78 -8.54
CA GLY A 258 6.42 13.59 -7.86
C GLY A 258 4.97 13.18 -8.13
N SER A 259 4.71 12.12 -8.91
CA SER A 259 3.39 11.54 -9.08
C SER A 259 3.39 10.03 -8.93
N PHE A 260 2.31 9.48 -8.42
CA PHE A 260 2.08 8.05 -8.45
C PHE A 260 1.85 7.56 -9.87
N CYS A 261 2.27 6.34 -10.17
CA CYS A 261 1.95 5.72 -11.45
C CYS A 261 1.34 4.34 -11.28
N ARG A 262 0.55 3.92 -12.26
CA ARG A 262 0.01 2.57 -12.33
C ARG A 262 1.07 1.57 -12.77
N VAL A 263 0.80 0.29 -12.58
CA VAL A 263 1.66 -0.80 -13.05
C VAL A 263 1.92 -0.66 -14.54
N GLN A 264 3.19 -0.74 -14.92
CA GLN A 264 3.62 -0.62 -16.30
C GLN A 264 3.56 -1.99 -16.99
N PRO A 265 3.03 -2.08 -18.22
CA PRO A 265 3.14 -3.30 -18.99
C PRO A 265 4.61 -3.69 -19.19
N ALA A 266 4.91 -4.96 -18.98
CA ALA A 266 6.25 -5.52 -19.22
C ALA A 266 6.67 -5.40 -20.69
N ASP A 267 5.67 -5.58 -21.60
CA ASP A 267 5.81 -5.37 -23.03
C ASP A 267 4.59 -4.63 -23.57
N THR A 268 4.82 -3.72 -24.51
CA THR A 268 3.77 -3.03 -25.25
C THR A 268 3.94 -3.26 -26.73
N ASN A 269 2.98 -3.94 -27.34
CA ASN A 269 2.89 -4.06 -28.79
C ASN A 269 1.84 -3.04 -29.28
N SER A 270 2.32 -1.89 -29.76
CA SER A 270 1.49 -0.74 -30.13
C SER A 270 0.94 -0.75 -31.55
N ASP A 271 1.37 -1.70 -32.38
CA ASP A 271 0.95 -1.82 -33.80
C ASP A 271 0.97 -3.31 -34.17
N TRP A 272 0.13 -4.09 -33.49
CA TRP A 272 0.11 -5.52 -33.69
C TRP A 272 -0.43 -5.85 -35.07
N ALA A 273 0.41 -6.46 -35.90
CA ALA A 273 0.09 -6.84 -37.28
C ALA A 273 0.37 -8.33 -37.60
N GLY A 274 0.83 -9.11 -36.63
CA GLY A 274 1.18 -10.52 -36.86
C GLY A 274 1.63 -11.26 -35.60
N PRO A 275 2.10 -12.50 -35.75
CA PRO A 275 2.52 -13.31 -34.63
C PRO A 275 3.59 -12.62 -33.78
N TRP A 276 3.38 -12.62 -32.47
CA TRP A 276 4.32 -12.14 -31.47
C TRP A 276 4.51 -13.22 -30.42
N SER A 277 5.71 -13.33 -29.87
CA SER A 277 5.99 -14.19 -28.73
C SER A 277 7.01 -13.54 -27.81
N SER A 278 6.83 -13.74 -26.53
CA SER A 278 7.78 -13.34 -25.49
C SER A 278 7.93 -14.49 -24.50
N THR A 279 9.15 -14.71 -24.01
CA THR A 279 9.50 -15.82 -23.14
C THR A 279 10.46 -15.38 -22.05
N GLY A 280 10.66 -16.22 -21.03
CA GLY A 280 11.62 -15.95 -19.98
C GLY A 280 11.13 -14.94 -18.94
N HIS A 281 9.83 -14.73 -18.86
CA HIS A 281 9.25 -13.89 -17.82
C HIS A 281 9.09 -14.67 -16.52
N THR A 282 9.42 -14.02 -15.42
CA THR A 282 9.17 -14.53 -14.07
C THR A 282 8.19 -13.62 -13.35
N VAL A 283 7.36 -14.21 -12.52
CA VAL A 283 6.46 -13.51 -11.61
C VAL A 283 6.50 -14.24 -10.28
N GLU A 284 6.71 -13.53 -9.20
CA GLU A 284 6.60 -14.11 -7.86
C GLU A 284 5.14 -14.43 -7.54
N GLY A 285 4.91 -15.37 -6.62
CA GLY A 285 3.56 -15.60 -6.11
C GLY A 285 2.98 -14.30 -5.54
N TRP A 286 1.79 -13.89 -5.98
CA TRP A 286 1.17 -12.60 -5.67
C TRP A 286 1.88 -11.38 -6.31
N GLY A 287 2.59 -11.59 -7.42
CA GLY A 287 3.10 -10.54 -8.29
C GLY A 287 2.21 -10.36 -9.52
N ILE A 288 2.39 -9.26 -10.22
CA ILE A 288 1.59 -8.87 -11.39
C ILE A 288 2.50 -8.74 -12.61
N ARG A 289 2.13 -9.35 -13.73
CA ARG A 289 2.77 -9.10 -15.00
C ARG A 289 1.74 -8.80 -16.08
N ALA A 290 1.81 -7.61 -16.66
CA ALA A 290 0.88 -7.16 -17.68
C ALA A 290 1.55 -7.08 -19.06
N PHE A 291 0.78 -7.38 -20.10
CA PHE A 291 1.16 -7.20 -21.50
C PHE A 291 0.08 -6.38 -22.19
N LYS A 292 0.48 -5.40 -22.98
CA LYS A 292 -0.44 -4.52 -23.70
C LYS A 292 -0.35 -4.74 -25.20
N PHE A 293 -1.49 -4.97 -25.81
CA PHE A 293 -1.63 -5.07 -27.27
C PHE A 293 -2.56 -3.96 -27.76
N THR A 294 -2.16 -3.29 -28.82
CA THR A 294 -3.00 -2.32 -29.52
C THR A 294 -3.09 -2.75 -30.97
N PRO A 295 -4.30 -2.81 -31.57
CA PRO A 295 -4.45 -3.21 -32.96
C PRO A 295 -3.74 -2.23 -33.88
N GLY A 296 -3.08 -2.78 -34.93
CA GLY A 296 -2.51 -2.01 -36.01
C GLY A 296 -3.52 -1.73 -37.12
N SER A 297 -3.22 -0.79 -38.01
CA SER A 297 -4.10 -0.38 -39.11
C SER A 297 -4.43 -1.50 -40.10
N ALA A 298 -3.72 -2.61 -40.08
CA ALA A 298 -3.92 -3.78 -40.94
C ALA A 298 -4.57 -4.98 -40.24
N SER A 299 -5.10 -4.79 -39.04
CA SER A 299 -5.59 -5.86 -38.16
C SER A 299 -7.09 -6.13 -38.38
N PRO A 300 -7.49 -7.15 -39.11
CA PRO A 300 -8.90 -7.51 -39.21
C PRO A 300 -9.24 -8.86 -38.61
N ALA A 301 -8.38 -9.43 -37.81
CA ALA A 301 -8.56 -10.78 -37.30
C ALA A 301 -8.72 -10.77 -35.78
N PRO A 302 -9.45 -11.72 -35.17
CA PRO A 302 -9.46 -11.86 -33.73
C PRO A 302 -8.03 -12.11 -33.22
N LEU A 303 -7.64 -11.43 -32.15
CA LEU A 303 -6.38 -11.71 -31.44
C LEU A 303 -6.54 -13.02 -30.68
N THR A 304 -5.69 -13.99 -31.01
CA THR A 304 -5.55 -15.22 -30.23
C THR A 304 -4.31 -15.11 -29.36
N MET A 305 -4.51 -15.22 -28.05
CA MET A 305 -3.42 -15.23 -27.07
C MET A 305 -3.27 -16.63 -26.50
N ARG A 306 -2.02 -17.06 -26.34
CA ARG A 306 -1.68 -18.30 -25.66
C ARG A 306 -0.64 -18.01 -24.61
N LEU A 307 -0.98 -18.32 -23.35
CA LEU A 307 -0.08 -18.24 -22.21
C LEU A 307 0.32 -19.65 -21.80
N THR A 308 1.58 -19.80 -21.42
CA THR A 308 2.11 -21.05 -20.87
C THR A 308 2.83 -20.70 -19.56
N ALA A 309 2.43 -21.34 -18.47
CA ALA A 309 3.09 -21.25 -17.19
C ALA A 309 3.91 -22.50 -16.91
N ASP A 310 4.94 -22.40 -16.10
CA ASP A 310 5.75 -23.55 -15.65
C ASP A 310 5.26 -24.15 -14.33
N VAL A 311 4.23 -23.54 -13.71
CA VAL A 311 3.60 -23.97 -12.47
C VAL A 311 2.10 -24.17 -12.65
N SER A 312 1.50 -25.02 -11.80
CA SER A 312 0.07 -25.34 -11.86
C SER A 312 -0.83 -24.29 -11.20
N GLN A 313 -0.27 -23.42 -10.37
CA GLN A 313 -0.99 -22.35 -9.68
C GLN A 313 -0.64 -21.00 -10.34
N PHE A 314 -1.25 -20.75 -11.47
CA PHE A 314 -1.11 -19.49 -12.20
C PHE A 314 -2.49 -19.04 -12.65
N ASP A 315 -2.82 -17.80 -12.34
CA ASP A 315 -4.04 -17.14 -12.78
C ASP A 315 -3.73 -16.09 -13.83
N GLY A 316 -4.66 -15.85 -14.71
CA GLY A 316 -4.53 -14.84 -15.74
C GLY A 316 -5.88 -14.34 -16.22
N VAL A 317 -5.92 -13.09 -16.62
CA VAL A 317 -7.11 -12.45 -17.18
C VAL A 317 -6.77 -11.73 -18.47
N VAL A 318 -7.71 -11.69 -19.38
CA VAL A 318 -7.69 -10.81 -20.54
C VAL A 318 -8.63 -9.65 -20.26
N VAL A 319 -8.09 -8.45 -20.32
CA VAL A 319 -8.87 -7.22 -20.22
C VAL A 319 -8.90 -6.55 -21.59
N SER A 320 -10.09 -6.34 -22.11
CA SER A 320 -10.29 -5.67 -23.41
C SER A 320 -11.18 -4.44 -23.25
N GLN A 321 -10.85 -3.38 -23.99
CA GLN A 321 -11.66 -2.16 -24.03
C GLN A 321 -12.40 -2.07 -25.35
N SER A 322 -13.69 -1.89 -25.29
CA SER A 322 -14.53 -1.63 -26.46
C SER A 322 -14.25 -0.23 -27.02
N THR A 323 -14.01 -0.13 -28.30
CA THR A 323 -13.82 1.15 -28.99
C THR A 323 -15.14 1.90 -29.20
N ALA A 324 -16.29 1.20 -29.08
CA ALA A 324 -17.60 1.78 -29.33
C ALA A 324 -18.12 2.60 -28.12
N ASP A 325 -17.89 2.12 -26.92
CA ASP A 325 -18.41 2.72 -25.68
C ASP A 325 -17.36 2.93 -24.59
N GLY A 326 -16.13 2.49 -24.82
CA GLY A 326 -15.03 2.62 -23.87
C GLY A 326 -15.12 1.66 -22.67
N LEU A 327 -16.10 0.75 -22.64
CA LEU A 327 -16.29 -0.17 -21.54
C LEU A 327 -15.22 -1.27 -21.53
N TRP A 328 -14.82 -1.65 -20.33
CA TRP A 328 -13.90 -2.76 -20.11
C TRP A 328 -14.65 -4.08 -19.95
N SER A 329 -14.12 -5.13 -20.55
CA SER A 329 -14.54 -6.50 -20.29
C SER A 329 -13.36 -7.30 -19.76
N VAL A 330 -13.62 -8.14 -18.75
CA VAL A 330 -12.63 -9.02 -18.12
C VAL A 330 -13.03 -10.46 -18.43
N THR A 331 -12.07 -11.25 -18.87
CA THR A 331 -12.25 -12.67 -19.16
C THR A 331 -11.14 -13.45 -18.47
N ASP A 332 -11.54 -14.33 -17.57
CA ASP A 332 -10.60 -15.23 -16.88
C ASP A 332 -10.01 -16.25 -17.86
N LEU A 333 -8.73 -16.51 -17.70
CA LEU A 333 -8.01 -17.50 -18.47
C LEU A 333 -8.12 -18.87 -17.79
N ASN A 334 -8.67 -19.85 -18.50
CA ASN A 334 -8.74 -21.21 -18.01
C ASN A 334 -7.47 -21.97 -18.39
N PHE A 335 -6.60 -22.20 -17.42
CA PHE A 335 -5.37 -22.97 -17.60
C PHE A 335 -5.65 -24.47 -17.56
N GLN A 336 -5.33 -25.17 -18.66
CA GLN A 336 -5.37 -26.62 -18.79
C GLN A 336 -3.95 -27.11 -19.06
N ASN A 337 -3.40 -27.97 -18.19
CA ASN A 337 -2.01 -28.42 -18.28
C ASN A 337 -1.02 -27.25 -18.43
N ASN A 338 -1.18 -26.23 -17.62
CA ASN A 338 -0.36 -25.01 -17.60
C ASN A 338 -0.42 -24.15 -18.88
N VAL A 339 -1.42 -24.35 -19.70
CA VAL A 339 -1.66 -23.55 -20.93
C VAL A 339 -3.06 -22.97 -20.91
N ALA A 340 -3.17 -21.69 -21.17
CA ALA A 340 -4.45 -21.03 -21.44
C ALA A 340 -4.44 -20.38 -22.82
N THR A 341 -5.60 -20.37 -23.46
CA THR A 341 -5.81 -19.69 -24.73
C THR A 341 -7.03 -18.78 -24.63
N ALA A 342 -6.87 -17.56 -25.06
CA ALA A 342 -7.97 -16.60 -25.17
C ALA A 342 -8.11 -16.07 -26.58
N LEU A 343 -9.35 -15.78 -26.96
CA LEU A 343 -9.71 -15.14 -28.21
C LEU A 343 -10.33 -13.78 -27.90
N VAL A 344 -9.79 -12.72 -28.44
CA VAL A 344 -10.37 -11.37 -28.39
C VAL A 344 -11.02 -11.09 -29.74
N PRO A 345 -12.36 -11.29 -29.86
CA PRO A 345 -13.07 -11.04 -31.12
C PRO A 345 -13.10 -9.53 -31.40
N GLY A 346 -13.02 -9.18 -32.67
CA GLY A 346 -13.10 -7.77 -33.09
C GLY A 346 -11.89 -6.93 -32.65
N PHE A 347 -10.75 -7.56 -32.42
CA PHE A 347 -9.51 -6.85 -32.18
C PHE A 347 -9.02 -6.19 -33.47
N GLY A 348 -9.32 -4.88 -33.63
CA GLY A 348 -9.02 -4.13 -34.87
C GLY A 348 -9.67 -2.76 -34.90
#